data_64648214fccb8cca95daca8516b71377
#
_entry.id   64648214fccb8cca95daca8516b71377
#
_cell.length_a   1.000
_cell.length_b   1.000
_cell.length_c   1.000
_cell.angle_alpha   90.00
_cell.angle_beta   90.00
_cell.angle_gamma   90.00
#
_symmetry.space_group_name_H-M   'P 1'
#
loop_
_entity.id
_entity.type
_entity.pdbx_description
1 polymer ?
#
loop_
_entity_poly.entity_id
_entity_poly.type
_entity_poly.pdbx_seq_one_letter_code
_entity_poly.pdbx_strand_id
1 'polypeptide(L)'
;LDQIAVIYWSQTGNTEAMAQAVAAGIDGAGAKAELFEVSSITPDQAAGYDKLALGCPAMGAEVLEEDFFEPFFAELEPKLAGKKVALFGSYGWGDGEWMRDWQDRTQNDGATLCGDQGLMINEAPDDEGLQQCRQLGADLAAL
;
A
#
# COMPACT_ATOMS: atom_id res chain seq x y z
N LEU A 1 -9.99 10.11 16.22
CA LEU A 1 -8.86 9.76 15.34
C LEU A 1 -9.32 8.83 14.24
N ASP A 2 -8.97 9.14 13.00
CA ASP A 2 -9.15 8.21 11.89
C ASP A 2 -8.26 7.00 12.09
N GLN A 3 -8.81 5.83 11.84
CA GLN A 3 -8.03 4.58 11.81
C GLN A 3 -7.76 4.24 10.36
N ILE A 4 -6.48 3.98 10.05
CA ILE A 4 -6.02 3.70 8.69
C ILE A 4 -5.27 2.38 8.72
N ALA A 5 -5.69 1.42 7.90
CA ALA A 5 -5.00 0.14 7.82
C ALA A 5 -3.84 0.23 6.85
N VAL A 6 -2.68 -0.24 7.26
CA VAL A 6 -1.51 -0.44 6.41
C VAL A 6 -1.31 -1.94 6.25
N ILE A 7 -1.54 -2.44 5.05
CA ILE A 7 -1.57 -3.89 4.77
C ILE A 7 -0.51 -4.20 3.72
N TYR A 8 0.38 -5.12 4.03
CA TYR A 8 1.52 -5.39 3.16
C TYR A 8 1.85 -6.87 3.07
N TRP A 9 2.55 -7.23 1.99
CA TRP A 9 3.29 -8.47 1.86
C TRP A 9 4.75 -8.12 1.58
N SER A 10 5.67 -8.85 2.18
CA SER A 10 7.11 -8.59 2.00
C SER A 10 7.86 -9.90 1.94
N GLN A 11 8.84 -9.99 1.03
CA GLN A 11 9.69 -11.16 0.90
C GLN A 11 11.01 -10.97 1.65
N THR A 12 11.71 -9.87 1.38
CA THR A 12 13.05 -9.62 1.90
C THR A 12 13.10 -8.59 3.02
N GLY A 13 11.94 -8.03 3.38
CA GLY A 13 11.85 -6.99 4.39
C GLY A 13 11.84 -5.57 3.84
N ASN A 14 12.05 -5.38 2.53
CA ASN A 14 12.07 -4.02 1.95
C ASN A 14 10.70 -3.36 2.01
N THR A 15 9.66 -4.04 1.52
CA THR A 15 8.30 -3.51 1.57
C THR A 15 7.79 -3.40 3.00
N GLU A 16 8.20 -4.31 3.89
CA GLU A 16 7.87 -4.20 5.31
C GLU A 16 8.45 -2.92 5.93
N ALA A 17 9.71 -2.60 5.64
CA ALA A 17 10.30 -1.35 6.12
C ALA A 17 9.54 -0.12 5.59
N MET A 18 9.11 -0.17 4.33
CA MET A 18 8.27 0.88 3.76
C MET A 18 6.94 0.99 4.52
N ALA A 19 6.30 -0.14 4.80
CA ALA A 19 5.02 -0.18 5.52
C ALA A 19 5.13 0.43 6.91
N GLN A 20 6.20 0.12 7.63
CA GLN A 20 6.45 0.69 8.95
C GLN A 20 6.62 2.22 8.88
N ALA A 21 7.30 2.73 7.85
CA ALA A 21 7.48 4.16 7.67
C ALA A 21 6.17 4.85 7.26
N VAL A 22 5.36 4.23 6.41
CA VAL A 22 4.03 4.74 6.07
C VAL A 22 3.18 4.86 7.34
N ALA A 23 3.18 3.82 8.17
CA ALA A 23 2.45 3.84 9.44
C ALA A 23 2.93 4.96 10.36
N ALA A 24 4.24 5.17 10.45
CA ALA A 24 4.79 6.26 11.26
C ALA A 24 4.32 7.63 10.75
N GLY A 25 4.24 7.81 9.43
CA GLY A 25 3.74 9.05 8.84
C GLY A 25 2.27 9.31 9.15
N ILE A 26 1.46 8.26 9.13
CA ILE A 26 0.05 8.34 9.52
C ILE A 26 -0.08 8.78 10.97
N ASP A 27 0.64 8.13 11.87
CA ASP A 27 0.61 8.47 13.30
C ASP A 27 1.09 9.89 13.53
N GLY A 28 2.14 10.31 12.84
CA GLY A 28 2.67 11.67 12.94
C GLY A 28 1.71 12.74 12.45
N ALA A 29 0.77 12.39 11.60
CA ALA A 29 -0.26 13.31 11.08
C ALA A 29 -1.52 13.36 11.95
N GLY A 30 -1.53 12.65 13.08
CA GLY A 30 -2.65 12.69 14.03
C GLY A 30 -3.74 11.66 13.80
N ALA A 31 -3.56 10.76 12.85
CA ALA A 31 -4.44 9.60 12.67
C ALA A 31 -3.84 8.39 13.39
N LYS A 32 -4.49 7.25 13.33
CA LYS A 32 -4.00 6.03 13.94
C LYS A 32 -3.75 4.98 12.86
N ALA A 33 -2.49 4.57 12.71
CA ALA A 33 -2.13 3.50 11.80
C ALA A 33 -2.31 2.15 12.49
N GLU A 34 -2.88 1.20 11.74
CA GLU A 34 -2.95 -0.20 12.14
C GLU A 34 -2.22 -1.02 11.09
N LEU A 35 -1.11 -1.63 11.48
CA LEU A 35 -0.19 -2.31 10.57
C LEU A 35 -0.49 -3.80 10.56
N PHE A 36 -0.70 -4.34 9.35
CA PHE A 36 -1.00 -5.77 9.16
C PHE A 36 -0.13 -6.35 8.05
N GLU A 37 0.44 -7.52 8.32
CA GLU A 37 0.88 -8.39 7.25
C GLU A 37 -0.39 -8.99 6.60
N VAL A 38 -0.39 -9.20 5.29
CA VAL A 38 -1.61 -9.52 4.54
C VAL A 38 -2.35 -10.77 5.06
N SER A 39 -1.63 -11.72 5.65
CA SER A 39 -2.24 -12.94 6.22
C SER A 39 -2.93 -12.70 7.55
N SER A 40 -2.73 -11.54 8.17
CA SER A 40 -3.25 -11.22 9.49
C SER A 40 -4.60 -10.51 9.47
N ILE A 41 -5.10 -10.21 8.29
CA ILE A 41 -6.35 -9.46 8.11
C ILE A 41 -7.14 -10.06 6.94
N THR A 42 -8.45 -10.03 7.02
CA THR A 42 -9.31 -10.49 5.92
C THR A 42 -9.72 -9.32 5.03
N PRO A 43 -10.10 -9.59 3.76
CA PRO A 43 -10.67 -8.53 2.91
C PRO A 43 -11.89 -7.85 3.52
N ASP A 44 -12.75 -8.60 4.21
CA ASP A 44 -13.92 -8.03 4.88
C ASP A 44 -13.53 -7.06 5.99
N GLN A 45 -12.51 -7.41 6.78
CA GLN A 45 -12.00 -6.51 7.82
C GLN A 45 -11.39 -5.26 7.21
N ALA A 46 -10.61 -5.41 6.13
CA ALA A 46 -10.01 -4.29 5.43
C ALA A 46 -11.08 -3.35 4.85
N ALA A 47 -12.19 -3.90 4.38
CA ALA A 47 -13.29 -3.12 3.82
C ALA A 47 -13.96 -2.21 4.86
N GLY A 48 -13.73 -2.44 6.14
CA GLY A 48 -14.24 -1.57 7.21
C GLY A 48 -13.48 -0.26 7.37
N TYR A 49 -12.36 -0.08 6.69
CA TYR A 49 -11.56 1.14 6.75
C TYR A 49 -11.88 2.03 5.56
N ASP A 50 -12.04 3.33 5.79
CA ASP A 50 -12.26 4.31 4.71
C ASP A 50 -10.97 4.65 3.98
N LYS A 51 -9.83 4.54 4.66
CA LYS A 51 -8.51 4.81 4.12
C LYS A 51 -7.63 3.59 4.30
N LEU A 52 -6.94 3.20 3.24
CA LEU A 52 -6.07 2.02 3.21
C LEU A 52 -4.73 2.38 2.57
N ALA A 53 -3.64 1.90 3.16
CA ALA A 53 -2.33 1.90 2.51
C ALA A 53 -1.97 0.45 2.22
N LEU A 54 -1.75 0.13 0.96
CA LEU A 54 -1.50 -1.23 0.50
C LEU A 54 -0.09 -1.33 -0.07
N GLY A 55 0.69 -2.28 0.43
CA GLY A 55 2.08 -2.46 0.03
C GLY A 55 2.38 -3.87 -0.46
N CYS A 56 3.01 -3.96 -1.63
CA CYS A 56 3.41 -5.21 -2.24
C CYS A 56 4.56 -4.96 -3.22
N PRO A 57 5.64 -5.76 -3.16
CA PRO A 57 6.73 -5.58 -4.11
C PRO A 57 6.36 -6.11 -5.50
N ALA A 58 7.13 -5.69 -6.51
CA ALA A 58 7.06 -6.31 -7.84
C ALA A 58 7.61 -7.72 -7.75
N MET A 59 6.84 -8.70 -8.21
CA MET A 59 7.22 -10.11 -8.20
C MET A 59 7.18 -10.69 -9.61
N GLY A 60 8.01 -11.71 -9.87
CA GLY A 60 7.99 -12.43 -11.12
C GLY A 60 8.08 -11.52 -12.35
N ALA A 61 7.08 -11.55 -13.22
CA ALA A 61 7.02 -10.73 -14.43
C ALA A 61 6.34 -9.38 -14.18
N GLU A 62 6.77 -8.65 -13.15
CA GLU A 62 6.20 -7.37 -12.72
C GLU A 62 4.71 -7.48 -12.43
N VAL A 63 4.37 -8.36 -11.49
CA VAL A 63 3.00 -8.54 -11.00
C VAL A 63 3.02 -8.49 -9.47
N LEU A 64 1.83 -8.35 -8.88
CA LEU A 64 1.68 -8.49 -7.43
C LEU A 64 2.03 -9.92 -7.02
N GLU A 65 2.44 -10.09 -5.77
CA GLU A 65 2.73 -11.42 -5.25
C GLU A 65 1.47 -12.30 -5.38
N GLU A 66 1.61 -13.50 -5.97
CA GLU A 66 0.49 -14.27 -6.48
C GLU A 66 -0.17 -15.19 -5.46
N ASP A 67 0.55 -15.59 -4.40
CA ASP A 67 0.05 -16.61 -3.47
C ASP A 67 -0.82 -16.03 -2.36
N PHE A 68 -0.52 -14.83 -1.90
CA PHE A 68 -1.21 -14.22 -0.75
C PHE A 68 -1.79 -12.86 -1.08
N PHE A 69 -1.01 -11.97 -1.69
CA PHE A 69 -1.44 -10.58 -1.88
C PHE A 69 -2.45 -10.45 -3.02
N GLU A 70 -2.20 -11.06 -4.17
CA GLU A 70 -3.12 -10.98 -5.29
C GLU A 70 -4.51 -11.53 -4.95
N PRO A 71 -4.63 -12.72 -4.30
CA PRO A 71 -5.95 -13.21 -3.89
C PRO A 71 -6.65 -12.27 -2.90
N PHE A 72 -5.90 -11.71 -1.95
CA PHE A 72 -6.45 -10.75 -1.00
C PHE A 72 -6.97 -9.50 -1.72
N PHE A 73 -6.17 -8.94 -2.62
CA PHE A 73 -6.54 -7.72 -3.33
C PHE A 73 -7.72 -7.96 -4.27
N ALA A 74 -7.73 -9.10 -4.97
CA ALA A 74 -8.86 -9.44 -5.86
C ALA A 74 -10.18 -9.51 -5.10
N GLU A 75 -10.19 -10.06 -3.88
CA GLU A 75 -11.38 -10.09 -3.04
C GLU A 75 -11.74 -8.71 -2.48
N LEU A 76 -10.77 -7.84 -2.28
CA LEU A 76 -11.00 -6.48 -1.78
C LEU A 76 -11.52 -5.54 -2.87
N GLU A 77 -11.16 -5.78 -4.13
CA GLU A 77 -11.49 -4.87 -5.24
C GLU A 77 -12.96 -4.46 -5.31
N PRO A 78 -13.94 -5.38 -5.18
CA PRO A 78 -15.36 -4.99 -5.23
C PRO A 78 -15.80 -4.09 -4.08
N LYS A 79 -14.97 -3.94 -3.05
CA LYS A 79 -15.28 -3.17 -1.84
C LYS A 79 -14.52 -1.85 -1.76
N LEU A 80 -13.76 -1.50 -2.81
CA LEU A 80 -12.90 -0.31 -2.79
C LEU A 80 -13.61 0.99 -3.19
N ALA A 81 -14.79 0.92 -3.79
CA ALA A 81 -15.50 2.11 -4.26
C ALA A 81 -15.68 3.13 -3.13
N GLY A 82 -15.27 4.37 -3.38
CA GLY A 82 -15.40 5.46 -2.42
C GLY A 82 -14.31 5.52 -1.37
N LYS A 83 -13.39 4.58 -1.33
CA LYS A 83 -12.27 4.58 -0.38
C LYS A 83 -11.09 5.40 -0.89
N LYS A 84 -10.23 5.81 0.03
CA LYS A 84 -8.98 6.51 -0.28
C LYS A 84 -7.84 5.54 -0.06
N VAL A 85 -7.01 5.34 -1.09
CA VAL A 85 -6.02 4.27 -1.11
C VAL A 85 -4.66 4.81 -1.51
N ALA A 86 -3.64 4.50 -0.71
CA ALA A 86 -2.25 4.72 -1.06
C ALA A 86 -1.62 3.37 -1.43
N LEU A 87 -0.79 3.36 -2.46
CA LEU A 87 -0.08 2.17 -2.91
C LEU A 87 1.42 2.38 -2.79
N PHE A 88 2.13 1.35 -2.37
CA PHE A 88 3.59 1.40 -2.27
C PHE A 88 4.20 0.01 -2.46
N GLY A 89 5.48 -0.01 -2.81
CA GLY A 89 6.19 -1.26 -2.93
C GLY A 89 7.63 -1.08 -3.38
N SER A 90 8.46 -2.10 -3.12
CA SER A 90 9.83 -2.15 -3.58
C SER A 90 9.93 -2.96 -4.88
N TYR A 91 11.00 -2.74 -5.63
CA TYR A 91 11.27 -3.50 -6.85
C TYR A 91 12.77 -3.65 -7.06
N GLY A 92 13.17 -4.73 -7.72
CA GLY A 92 14.59 -4.99 -8.02
C GLY A 92 14.96 -4.68 -9.47
N TRP A 93 14.03 -4.96 -10.39
CA TRP A 93 14.21 -4.71 -11.81
C TRP A 93 12.87 -4.33 -12.45
N GLY A 94 12.92 -3.94 -13.70
CA GLY A 94 11.74 -3.46 -14.38
C GLY A 94 11.55 -1.97 -14.19
N ASP A 95 10.45 -1.44 -14.72
CA ASP A 95 10.21 0.00 -14.78
C ASP A 95 8.93 0.46 -14.10
N GLY A 96 8.33 -0.38 -13.25
CA GLY A 96 7.13 -0.02 -12.51
C GLY A 96 5.83 -0.47 -13.15
N GLU A 97 5.87 -1.40 -14.11
CA GLU A 97 4.67 -1.91 -14.75
C GLU A 97 3.69 -2.47 -13.73
N TRP A 98 4.17 -3.22 -12.72
CA TRP A 98 3.30 -3.78 -11.68
C TRP A 98 2.53 -2.68 -10.93
N MET A 99 3.18 -1.55 -10.69
CA MET A 99 2.55 -0.45 -9.97
C MET A 99 1.56 0.30 -10.87
N ARG A 100 1.88 0.50 -12.15
CA ARG A 100 0.95 1.13 -13.09
C ARG A 100 -0.32 0.30 -13.25
N ASP A 101 -0.18 -1.01 -13.40
CA ASP A 101 -1.33 -1.93 -13.49
C ASP A 101 -2.15 -1.90 -12.20
N TRP A 102 -1.49 -1.88 -11.07
CA TRP A 102 -2.16 -1.85 -9.76
C TRP A 102 -2.92 -0.54 -9.55
N GLN A 103 -2.31 0.57 -9.94
CA GLN A 103 -2.99 1.88 -9.90
C GLN A 103 -4.25 1.89 -10.76
N ASP A 104 -4.15 1.37 -11.98
CA ASP A 104 -5.29 1.31 -12.89
C ASP A 104 -6.40 0.46 -12.31
N ARG A 105 -6.08 -0.70 -11.75
CA ARG A 105 -7.08 -1.56 -11.08
C ARG A 105 -7.76 -0.81 -9.94
N THR A 106 -6.97 -0.16 -9.09
CA THR A 106 -7.49 0.56 -7.91
C THR A 106 -8.42 1.69 -8.32
N GLN A 107 -8.04 2.48 -9.31
CA GLN A 107 -8.86 3.57 -9.81
C GLN A 107 -10.11 3.07 -10.53
N ASN A 108 -10.00 2.00 -11.31
CA ASN A 108 -11.14 1.39 -11.98
C ASN A 108 -12.14 0.80 -11.00
N ASP A 109 -11.69 0.41 -9.81
CA ASP A 109 -12.56 -0.08 -8.74
C ASP A 109 -13.32 1.04 -8.02
N GLY A 110 -13.08 2.30 -8.39
CA GLY A 110 -13.79 3.44 -7.82
C GLY A 110 -13.12 4.06 -6.60
N ALA A 111 -11.90 3.66 -6.26
CA ALA A 111 -11.14 4.26 -5.18
C ALA A 111 -10.44 5.55 -5.64
N THR A 112 -10.20 6.46 -4.68
CA THR A 112 -9.37 7.64 -4.91
C THR A 112 -7.94 7.30 -4.53
N LEU A 113 -7.03 7.41 -5.51
CA LEU A 113 -5.61 7.15 -5.26
C LEU A 113 -4.98 8.34 -4.52
N CYS A 114 -4.20 8.05 -3.49
CA CYS A 114 -3.43 9.05 -2.78
C CYS A 114 -2.21 9.42 -3.64
N GLY A 115 -2.18 10.69 -4.10
CA GLY A 115 -1.16 11.16 -5.03
C GLY A 115 -1.47 10.78 -6.47
N ASP A 116 -0.55 11.10 -7.36
CA ASP A 116 -0.71 10.85 -8.79
C ASP A 116 -0.34 9.41 -9.16
N GLN A 117 0.46 8.77 -8.33
CA GLN A 117 0.95 7.41 -8.58
C GLN A 117 1.33 6.75 -7.26
N GLY A 118 1.43 5.42 -7.27
CA GLY A 118 1.96 4.67 -6.15
C GLY A 118 3.44 4.94 -5.93
N LEU A 119 3.90 4.78 -4.70
CA LEU A 119 5.29 5.01 -4.33
C LEU A 119 6.12 3.76 -4.61
N MET A 120 7.13 3.90 -5.45
CA MET A 120 8.05 2.82 -5.81
C MET A 120 9.44 3.15 -5.30
N ILE A 121 10.09 2.16 -4.65
CA ILE A 121 11.47 2.30 -4.19
C ILE A 121 12.28 1.13 -4.72
N ASN A 122 13.41 1.44 -5.35
CA ASN A 122 14.30 0.41 -5.86
C ASN A 122 15.07 -0.24 -4.71
N GLU A 123 14.90 -1.54 -4.55
CA GLU A 123 15.57 -2.36 -3.54
C GLU A 123 15.27 -1.86 -2.11
N ALA A 124 16.28 -1.85 -1.23
CA ALA A 124 16.08 -1.43 0.15
C ALA A 124 15.88 0.09 0.25
N PRO A 125 14.88 0.57 1.00
CA PRO A 125 14.68 2.01 1.16
C PRO A 125 15.83 2.62 1.96
N ASP A 126 16.39 3.72 1.44
CA ASP A 126 17.35 4.53 2.17
C ASP A 126 16.60 5.58 3.01
N ASP A 127 17.33 6.51 3.64
CA ASP A 127 16.71 7.53 4.48
C ASP A 127 15.73 8.41 3.71
N GLU A 128 16.06 8.77 2.46
CA GLU A 128 15.17 9.54 1.61
C GLU A 128 13.92 8.73 1.24
N GLY A 129 14.09 7.45 0.91
CA GLY A 129 12.97 6.55 0.59
C GLY A 129 12.04 6.37 1.77
N LEU A 130 12.59 6.21 2.98
CA LEU A 130 11.77 6.10 4.19
C LEU A 130 11.02 7.41 4.47
N GLN A 131 11.64 8.57 4.20
CA GLN A 131 10.96 9.85 4.34
C GLN A 131 9.81 9.98 3.34
N GLN A 132 9.99 9.51 2.11
CA GLN A 132 8.90 9.47 1.13
C GLN A 132 7.75 8.59 1.60
N CYS A 133 8.04 7.47 2.26
CA CYS A 133 7.02 6.60 2.84
C CYS A 133 6.25 7.31 3.96
N ARG A 134 6.96 8.01 4.84
CA ARG A 134 6.31 8.79 5.91
C ARG A 134 5.43 9.88 5.32
N GLN A 135 5.89 10.54 4.28
CA GLN A 135 5.10 11.57 3.61
C GLN A 135 3.84 10.99 2.96
N LEU A 136 3.96 9.82 2.34
CA LEU A 136 2.79 9.13 1.76
C LEU A 136 1.74 8.85 2.85
N GLY A 137 2.17 8.36 4.00
CA GLY A 137 1.26 8.13 5.12
C GLY A 137 0.58 9.40 5.61
N ALA A 138 1.34 10.48 5.75
CA ALA A 138 0.78 11.77 6.15
C ALA A 138 -0.21 12.31 5.12
N ASP A 139 0.11 12.17 3.83
CA ASP A 139 -0.77 12.61 2.75
C ASP A 139 -2.09 11.82 2.74
N LEU A 140 -2.02 10.52 2.95
CA LEU A 140 -3.23 9.68 3.04
C LEU A 140 -4.09 10.12 4.23
N ALA A 141 -3.48 10.37 5.37
CA ALA A 141 -4.21 10.81 6.56
C ALA A 141 -4.93 12.14 6.33
N ALA A 142 -4.37 13.01 5.48
CA ALA A 142 -4.93 14.33 5.19
C ALA A 142 -6.03 14.32 4.13
N LEU A 143 -6.25 13.23 3.42
CA LEU A 143 -7.25 13.16 2.35
C LEU A 143 -8.69 13.28 2.88
#